data_daaa2317d9f064ff0694b7f94f26dac3
#
_entry.id   daaa2317d9f064ff0694b7f94f26dac3
#
_cell.length_a   1.000
_cell.length_b   1.000
_cell.length_c   1.000
_cell.angle_alpha   90.00
_cell.angle_beta   90.00
_cell.angle_gamma   90.00
#
_symmetry.space_group_name_H-M   'P 1'
#
loop_
_entity.id
_entity.type
_entity.pdbx_description
1 polymer ?
#
loop_
_entity_poly.entity_id
_entity_poly.type
_entity_poly.pdbx_seq_one_letter_code
_entity_poly.pdbx_strand_id
1 'polypeptide(L)'
;MSFSLTTWNINSVRLRMPLVQDFLKAKGPDVLCLQETKCENDSFPLSAFRKAGYTHAAIHGQKGYHGVAILSKLPLAYVDRRDYCNMGDSRHVSAIVEPAPGRKIRIHNFYVPAGGDEPDPEINPKFAHKPKFLEGMRLLHAAAERHAGVSTVRV
;
A
#
# COMPACT_ATOMS: atom_id res chain seq x y z
N MET A 1 -13.78 -20.60 -1.28
CA MET A 1 -13.86 -19.23 -0.71
C MET A 1 -13.11 -18.26 -1.62
N SER A 2 -13.73 -17.19 -2.01
CA SER A 2 -13.11 -16.11 -2.76
C SER A 2 -12.44 -15.13 -1.78
N PHE A 3 -11.25 -14.65 -2.11
CA PHE A 3 -10.54 -13.59 -1.41
C PHE A 3 -10.59 -12.32 -2.26
N SER A 4 -10.98 -11.21 -1.67
CA SER A 4 -11.15 -9.94 -2.36
C SER A 4 -10.17 -8.88 -1.86
N LEU A 5 -9.52 -8.21 -2.80
CA LEU A 5 -8.61 -7.10 -2.54
C LEU A 5 -8.99 -5.91 -3.42
N THR A 6 -9.05 -4.75 -2.82
CA THR A 6 -9.26 -3.48 -3.55
C THR A 6 -8.05 -2.58 -3.36
N THR A 7 -7.62 -1.92 -4.41
CA THR A 7 -6.62 -0.85 -4.39
C THR A 7 -7.27 0.49 -4.75
N TRP A 8 -6.90 1.55 -4.04
CA TRP A 8 -7.50 2.87 -4.22
C TRP A 8 -6.52 3.99 -3.87
N ASN A 9 -6.17 4.81 -4.85
CA ASN A 9 -5.51 6.08 -4.56
C ASN A 9 -6.55 7.04 -3.97
N ILE A 10 -6.50 7.25 -2.65
CA ILE A 10 -7.54 7.96 -1.91
C ILE A 10 -7.35 9.47 -1.89
N ASN A 11 -6.17 9.96 -2.20
CA ASN A 11 -5.85 11.38 -2.18
C ASN A 11 -6.35 12.08 -0.90
N SER A 12 -5.76 11.74 0.22
CA SER A 12 -6.12 12.12 1.59
C SER A 12 -7.23 11.25 2.21
N VAL A 13 -6.83 10.28 3.01
CA VAL A 13 -7.76 9.36 3.68
C VAL A 13 -8.68 10.07 4.67
N ARG A 14 -8.18 11.04 5.44
CA ARG A 14 -8.98 11.78 6.43
C ARG A 14 -10.07 12.60 5.76
N LEU A 15 -9.74 13.28 4.67
CA LEU A 15 -10.70 14.11 3.93
C LEU A 15 -11.81 13.26 3.29
N ARG A 16 -11.49 12.04 2.88
CA ARG A 16 -12.41 11.17 2.15
C ARG A 16 -13.00 10.04 3.00
N MET A 17 -12.86 10.10 4.32
CA MET A 17 -13.40 9.06 5.20
C MET A 17 -14.89 8.77 5.00
N PRO A 18 -15.80 9.76 4.81
CA PRO A 18 -17.20 9.47 4.52
C PRO A 18 -17.38 8.60 3.27
N LEU A 19 -16.65 8.91 2.20
CA LEU A 19 -16.69 8.15 0.93
C LEU A 19 -16.14 6.73 1.12
N VAL A 20 -15.04 6.59 1.88
CA VAL A 20 -14.47 5.28 2.22
C VAL A 20 -15.47 4.45 3.02
N GLN A 21 -16.12 5.02 4.02
CA GLN A 21 -17.11 4.32 4.83
C GLN A 21 -18.29 3.81 3.99
N ASP A 22 -18.80 4.61 3.06
CA ASP A 22 -19.87 4.19 2.15
C ASP A 22 -19.43 3.06 1.24
N PHE A 23 -18.20 3.14 0.70
CA PHE A 23 -17.62 2.07 -0.10
C PHE A 23 -17.49 0.76 0.70
N LEU A 24 -16.97 0.83 1.92
CA LEU A 24 -16.81 -0.36 2.77
C LEU A 24 -18.14 -1.01 3.15
N LYS A 25 -19.19 -0.22 3.37
CA LYS A 25 -20.55 -0.75 3.58
C LYS A 25 -21.10 -1.44 2.33
N ALA A 26 -20.86 -0.86 1.15
CA ALA A 26 -21.42 -1.36 -0.11
C ALA A 26 -20.65 -2.56 -0.67
N LYS A 27 -19.33 -2.58 -0.57
CA LYS A 27 -18.45 -3.58 -1.22
C LYS A 27 -17.69 -4.47 -0.23
N GLY A 28 -17.23 -3.92 0.88
CA GLY A 28 -16.61 -4.63 1.99
C GLY A 28 -15.52 -5.64 1.63
N PRO A 29 -14.46 -5.30 0.85
CA PRO A 29 -13.42 -6.25 0.48
C PRO A 29 -12.72 -6.83 1.71
N ASP A 30 -12.05 -7.98 1.57
CA ASP A 30 -11.27 -8.56 2.67
C ASP A 30 -10.05 -7.70 3.01
N VAL A 31 -9.43 -7.13 1.98
CA VAL A 31 -8.27 -6.22 2.10
C VAL A 31 -8.48 -4.97 1.25
N LEU A 32 -8.17 -3.81 1.83
CA LEU A 32 -8.16 -2.52 1.16
C LEU A 32 -6.75 -1.94 1.20
N CYS A 33 -6.16 -1.67 0.04
CA CYS A 33 -4.88 -1.00 -0.13
C CYS A 33 -5.10 0.44 -0.55
N LEU A 34 -4.58 1.39 0.23
CA LEU A 34 -4.70 2.82 -0.04
C LEU A 34 -3.33 3.42 -0.41
N GLN A 35 -3.32 4.33 -1.36
CA GLN A 35 -2.20 5.19 -1.71
C GLN A 35 -2.61 6.65 -1.51
N GLU A 36 -1.61 7.52 -1.33
CA GLU A 36 -1.79 8.94 -1.03
C GLU A 36 -2.68 9.19 0.21
N THR A 37 -2.38 8.52 1.30
CA THR A 37 -3.11 8.71 2.57
C THR A 37 -2.91 10.10 3.16
N LYS A 38 -1.77 10.75 2.88
CA LYS A 38 -1.43 12.14 3.23
C LYS A 38 -1.59 12.47 4.71
N CYS A 39 -1.28 11.51 5.57
CA CYS A 39 -1.24 11.70 7.02
C CYS A 39 -0.17 10.83 7.66
N GLU A 40 0.33 11.29 8.79
CA GLU A 40 1.22 10.52 9.66
C GLU A 40 0.47 9.32 10.26
N ASN A 41 1.22 8.31 10.71
CA ASN A 41 0.65 7.09 11.28
C ASN A 41 -0.30 7.39 12.46
N ASP A 42 0.09 8.29 13.34
CA ASP A 42 -0.69 8.67 14.54
C ASP A 42 -1.99 9.41 14.20
N SER A 43 -2.06 10.02 13.03
CA SER A 43 -3.24 10.75 12.54
C SER A 43 -4.14 9.89 11.64
N PHE A 44 -3.78 8.65 11.38
CA PHE A 44 -4.55 7.75 10.53
C PHE A 44 -5.88 7.36 11.21
N PRO A 45 -7.04 7.41 10.51
CA PRO A 45 -8.35 7.19 11.12
C PRO A 45 -8.66 5.71 11.42
N LEU A 46 -7.81 5.03 12.19
CA LEU A 46 -7.92 3.60 12.52
C LEU A 46 -9.24 3.23 13.15
N SER A 47 -9.79 4.08 14.03
CA SER A 47 -11.04 3.75 14.73
C SER A 47 -12.21 3.59 13.77
N ALA A 48 -12.29 4.41 12.73
CA ALA A 48 -13.32 4.32 11.71
C ALA A 48 -13.21 3.01 10.90
N PHE A 49 -11.99 2.59 10.56
CA PHE A 49 -11.76 1.30 9.88
C PHE A 49 -12.10 0.12 10.80
N ARG A 50 -11.71 0.16 12.07
CA ARG A 50 -12.07 -0.89 13.04
C ARG A 50 -13.58 -1.06 13.19
N LYS A 51 -14.34 0.03 13.26
CA LYS A 51 -15.80 -0.01 13.29
C LYS A 51 -16.41 -0.63 12.04
N ALA A 52 -15.73 -0.54 10.90
CA ALA A 52 -16.14 -1.18 9.66
C ALA A 52 -15.65 -2.64 9.51
N GLY A 53 -15.01 -3.20 10.54
CA GLY A 53 -14.53 -4.59 10.57
C GLY A 53 -13.07 -4.79 10.13
N TYR A 54 -12.34 -3.72 9.80
CA TYR A 54 -10.93 -3.77 9.43
C TYR A 54 -10.06 -3.59 10.68
N THR A 55 -9.87 -4.68 11.40
CA THR A 55 -9.20 -4.69 12.71
C THR A 55 -7.69 -4.76 12.61
N HIS A 56 -7.14 -5.03 11.43
CA HIS A 56 -5.72 -5.12 11.16
C HIS A 56 -5.29 -4.06 10.15
N ALA A 57 -4.16 -3.40 10.43
CA ALA A 57 -3.64 -2.35 9.57
C ALA A 57 -2.11 -2.37 9.53
N ALA A 58 -1.55 -2.14 8.35
CA ALA A 58 -0.14 -1.85 8.13
C ALA A 58 -0.05 -0.51 7.42
N ILE A 59 0.54 0.50 8.09
CA ILE A 59 0.54 1.89 7.63
C ILE A 59 1.98 2.37 7.51
N HIS A 60 2.25 3.12 6.45
CA HIS A 60 3.48 3.86 6.25
C HIS A 60 3.13 5.25 5.77
N GLY A 61 2.97 6.19 6.69
CA GLY A 61 2.52 7.55 6.44
C GLY A 61 3.59 8.61 6.67
N GLN A 62 3.36 9.77 6.10
CA GLN A 62 4.11 11.00 6.36
C GLN A 62 3.20 12.21 6.26
N LYS A 63 3.64 13.32 6.84
CA LYS A 63 2.82 14.54 6.91
C LYS A 63 2.57 15.14 5.53
N GLY A 64 1.30 15.31 5.18
CA GLY A 64 0.85 16.10 4.03
C GLY A 64 1.04 15.50 2.65
N TYR A 65 1.94 14.53 2.47
CA TYR A 65 2.29 13.92 1.18
C TYR A 65 2.37 12.41 1.27
N HIS A 66 2.26 11.71 0.11
CA HIS A 66 2.46 10.28 0.01
C HIS A 66 1.62 9.47 1.01
N GLY A 67 2.17 8.39 1.53
CA GLY A 67 1.52 7.52 2.49
C GLY A 67 0.78 6.37 1.83
N VAL A 68 1.00 5.17 2.36
CA VAL A 68 0.35 3.93 1.91
C VAL A 68 -0.18 3.17 3.11
N ALA A 69 -1.26 2.43 2.93
CA ALA A 69 -1.85 1.62 3.99
C ALA A 69 -2.46 0.33 3.44
N ILE A 70 -2.36 -0.73 4.22
CA ILE A 70 -3.10 -1.97 4.02
C ILE A 70 -4.06 -2.13 5.20
N LEU A 71 -5.36 -2.11 4.95
CA LEU A 71 -6.43 -2.35 5.93
C LEU A 71 -7.00 -3.74 5.67
N SER A 72 -7.16 -4.57 6.70
CA SER A 72 -7.55 -5.96 6.53
C SER A 72 -8.55 -6.42 7.61
N LYS A 73 -9.50 -7.23 7.20
CA LYS A 73 -10.34 -8.03 8.10
C LYS A 73 -9.59 -9.24 8.64
N LEU A 74 -8.56 -9.69 7.92
CA LEU A 74 -7.72 -10.82 8.27
C LEU A 74 -6.43 -10.35 8.98
N PRO A 75 -5.84 -11.17 9.85
CA PRO A 75 -4.54 -10.87 10.46
C PRO A 75 -3.47 -10.56 9.43
N LEU A 76 -2.65 -9.56 9.72
CA LEU A 76 -1.47 -9.18 8.94
C LEU A 76 -0.20 -9.65 9.66
N ALA A 77 0.67 -10.34 8.93
CA ALA A 77 1.96 -10.82 9.44
C ALA A 77 3.11 -10.29 8.56
N TYR A 78 4.32 -10.27 9.13
CA TYR A 78 5.56 -9.89 8.43
C TYR A 78 5.43 -8.57 7.68
N VAL A 79 4.99 -7.53 8.40
CA VAL A 79 4.89 -6.16 7.87
C VAL A 79 6.28 -5.62 7.58
N ASP A 80 6.47 -5.11 6.36
CA ASP A 80 7.72 -4.49 5.91
C ASP A 80 7.44 -3.16 5.20
N ARG A 81 8.38 -2.22 5.33
CA ARG A 81 8.32 -0.88 4.73
C ARG A 81 9.67 -0.59 4.11
N ARG A 82 9.69 -0.20 2.84
CA ARG A 82 10.94 0.06 2.11
C ARG A 82 10.92 1.43 1.47
N ASP A 83 12.05 2.10 1.59
CA ASP A 83 12.36 3.31 0.82
C ASP A 83 13.30 2.95 -0.33
N TYR A 84 12.75 2.79 -1.53
CA TYR A 84 13.49 2.31 -2.71
C TYR A 84 14.47 3.33 -3.28
N CYS A 85 14.36 4.59 -2.91
CA CYS A 85 15.16 5.67 -3.47
C CYS A 85 15.95 6.44 -2.42
N ASN A 86 15.88 6.05 -1.15
CA ASN A 86 16.48 6.78 -0.02
C ASN A 86 16.04 8.26 0.02
N MET A 87 14.80 8.53 -0.35
CA MET A 87 14.21 9.88 -0.36
C MET A 87 13.43 10.20 0.92
N GLY A 88 13.25 9.20 1.80
CA GLY A 88 12.40 9.31 2.98
C GLY A 88 10.90 9.28 2.66
N ASP A 89 10.51 8.84 1.47
CA ASP A 89 9.13 8.83 1.02
C ASP A 89 8.39 7.58 1.47
N SER A 90 7.21 7.78 2.07
CA SER A 90 6.29 6.71 2.46
C SER A 90 5.50 6.19 1.27
N ARG A 91 6.15 5.37 0.43
CA ARG A 91 5.59 4.87 -0.83
C ARG A 91 5.40 3.36 -0.89
N HIS A 92 5.80 2.62 0.13
CA HIS A 92 5.68 1.17 0.16
C HIS A 92 5.35 0.66 1.54
N VAL A 93 4.44 -0.30 1.59
CA VAL A 93 4.21 -1.19 2.73
C VAL A 93 3.82 -2.57 2.21
N SER A 94 4.28 -3.61 2.86
CA SER A 94 3.86 -4.98 2.56
C SER A 94 3.47 -5.74 3.82
N ALA A 95 2.62 -6.75 3.64
CA ALA A 95 2.24 -7.68 4.69
C ALA A 95 1.83 -9.02 4.08
N ILE A 96 1.81 -10.06 4.90
CA ILE A 96 1.26 -11.37 4.53
C ILE A 96 -0.12 -11.53 5.14
N VAL A 97 -1.09 -11.97 4.34
CA VAL A 97 -2.41 -12.46 4.77
C VAL A 97 -2.52 -13.95 4.49
N GLU A 98 -3.36 -14.64 5.27
CA GLU A 98 -3.67 -16.07 5.07
C GLU A 98 -5.19 -16.24 4.94
N PRO A 99 -5.76 -16.11 3.71
CA PRO A 99 -7.21 -16.20 3.48
C PRO A 99 -7.80 -17.57 3.74
N ALA A 100 -6.98 -18.62 3.68
CA ALA A 100 -7.35 -19.98 4.02
C ALA A 100 -6.10 -20.69 4.61
N PRO A 101 -6.26 -21.72 5.44
CA PRO A 101 -5.14 -22.45 6.02
C PRO A 101 -4.10 -22.88 4.99
N GLY A 102 -2.85 -22.45 5.17
CA GLY A 102 -1.72 -22.73 4.28
C GLY A 102 -1.66 -21.85 3.02
N ARG A 103 -2.68 -21.05 2.72
CA ARG A 103 -2.69 -20.15 1.57
C ARG A 103 -2.16 -18.78 1.96
N LYS A 104 -0.87 -18.59 1.89
CA LYS A 104 -0.22 -17.30 2.23
C LYS A 104 -0.08 -16.41 0.99
N ILE A 105 -0.47 -15.16 1.14
CA ILE A 105 -0.38 -14.14 0.10
C ILE A 105 0.39 -12.94 0.67
N ARG A 106 1.52 -12.60 0.06
CA ARG A 106 2.23 -11.35 0.34
C ARG A 106 1.65 -10.25 -0.55
N ILE A 107 1.17 -9.20 0.08
CA ILE A 107 0.64 -8.03 -0.59
C ILE A 107 1.70 -6.93 -0.49
N HIS A 108 2.11 -6.38 -1.62
CA HIS A 108 2.91 -5.17 -1.71
C HIS A 108 2.03 -4.03 -2.21
N ASN A 109 1.89 -3.00 -1.39
CA ASN A 109 1.17 -1.79 -1.75
C ASN A 109 2.18 -0.68 -2.07
N PHE A 110 2.16 -0.18 -3.30
CA PHE A 110 3.07 0.82 -3.82
C PHE A 110 2.34 2.12 -4.18
N TYR A 111 2.98 3.23 -3.92
CA TYR A 111 2.67 4.50 -4.54
C TYR A 111 3.81 4.90 -5.47
N VAL A 112 3.70 4.51 -6.74
CA VAL A 112 4.73 4.73 -7.76
C VAL A 112 4.85 6.22 -8.08
N PRO A 113 6.06 6.80 -8.12
CA PRO A 113 6.24 8.20 -8.52
C PRO A 113 5.68 8.49 -9.91
N ALA A 114 4.99 9.63 -10.08
CA ALA A 114 4.37 10.02 -11.34
C ALA A 114 5.40 10.31 -12.45
N GLY A 115 6.57 10.82 -12.10
CA GLY A 115 7.63 11.15 -13.04
C GLY A 115 7.55 12.58 -13.61
N GLY A 116 6.42 13.29 -13.42
CA GLY A 116 6.22 14.64 -13.97
C GLY A 116 6.00 14.65 -15.49
N ASP A 117 5.99 15.83 -16.10
CA ASP A 117 5.59 16.04 -17.49
C ASP A 117 6.74 15.94 -18.49
N GLU A 118 7.98 16.19 -18.03
CA GLU A 118 9.18 16.15 -18.89
C GLU A 118 9.91 14.82 -18.70
N PRO A 119 10.03 13.96 -19.75
CA PRO A 119 10.62 12.63 -19.63
C PRO A 119 12.15 12.64 -19.77
N ASP A 120 12.82 13.58 -19.15
CA ASP A 120 14.28 13.71 -19.16
C ASP A 120 14.84 13.70 -17.73
N PRO A 121 15.63 12.69 -17.35
CA PRO A 121 16.17 12.58 -16.00
C PRO A 121 17.23 13.64 -15.64
N GLU A 122 17.85 14.29 -16.65
CA GLU A 122 18.87 15.32 -16.42
C GLU A 122 18.25 16.66 -16.03
N ILE A 123 17.06 16.96 -16.56
CA ILE A 123 16.37 18.23 -16.32
C ILE A 123 15.17 18.10 -15.40
N ASN A 124 14.64 16.89 -15.20
CA ASN A 124 13.46 16.64 -14.36
C ASN A 124 13.78 15.64 -13.23
N PRO A 125 14.03 16.10 -12.00
CA PRO A 125 14.31 15.24 -10.85
C PRO A 125 13.17 14.26 -10.54
N LYS A 126 11.90 14.63 -10.82
CA LYS A 126 10.74 13.74 -10.63
C LYS A 126 10.79 12.55 -11.59
N PHE A 127 11.23 12.79 -12.83
CA PHE A 127 11.42 11.71 -13.79
C PHE A 127 12.61 10.83 -13.41
N ALA A 128 13.72 11.41 -12.95
CA ALA A 128 14.89 10.65 -12.48
C ALA A 128 14.55 9.73 -11.28
N HIS A 129 13.63 10.12 -10.42
CA HIS A 129 13.16 9.33 -9.28
C HIS A 129 12.40 8.07 -9.71
N LYS A 130 11.53 8.18 -10.73
CA LYS A 130 10.66 7.09 -11.18
C LYS A 130 11.41 5.83 -11.64
N PRO A 131 12.41 5.89 -12.53
CA PRO A 131 13.20 4.73 -12.94
C PRO A 131 13.90 4.04 -11.77
N LYS A 132 14.46 4.80 -10.82
CA LYS A 132 15.10 4.24 -9.61
C LYS A 132 14.12 3.46 -8.75
N PHE A 133 12.91 3.99 -8.58
CA PHE A 133 11.84 3.31 -7.84
C PHE A 133 11.42 2.00 -8.55
N LEU A 134 11.23 2.04 -9.86
CA LEU A 134 10.88 0.86 -10.67
C LEU A 134 11.96 -0.21 -10.64
N GLU A 135 13.23 0.17 -10.65
CA GLU A 135 14.34 -0.78 -10.50
C GLU A 135 14.32 -1.45 -9.13
N GLY A 136 14.06 -0.71 -8.05
CA GLY A 136 13.87 -1.27 -6.72
C GLY A 136 12.73 -2.29 -6.66
N MET A 137 11.60 -2.00 -7.33
CA MET A 137 10.49 -2.95 -7.47
C MET A 137 10.88 -4.21 -8.25
N ARG A 138 11.66 -4.05 -9.34
CA ARG A 138 12.16 -5.18 -10.15
C ARG A 138 13.04 -6.11 -9.31
N LEU A 139 13.96 -5.55 -8.53
CA LEU A 139 14.83 -6.33 -7.64
C LEU A 139 14.04 -7.07 -6.56
N LEU A 140 13.01 -6.44 -6.00
CA LEU A 140 12.11 -7.08 -5.06
C LEU A 140 11.36 -8.26 -5.70
N HIS A 141 10.90 -8.09 -6.94
CA HIS A 141 10.23 -9.16 -7.67
C HIS A 141 11.15 -10.38 -7.86
N ALA A 142 12.36 -10.17 -8.36
CA ALA A 142 13.34 -11.23 -8.55
C ALA A 142 13.71 -11.95 -7.24
N ALA A 143 13.71 -11.24 -6.09
CA ALA A 143 13.92 -11.84 -4.78
C ALA A 143 12.72 -12.67 -4.31
N ALA A 144 11.48 -12.21 -4.58
CA ALA A 144 10.24 -12.89 -4.17
C ALA A 144 10.01 -14.22 -4.89
N GLU A 145 10.39 -14.33 -6.15
CA GLU A 145 10.28 -15.58 -6.93
C GLU A 145 11.08 -16.75 -6.33
N ARG A 146 12.07 -16.45 -5.49
CA ARG A 146 12.90 -17.46 -4.81
C ARG A 146 12.29 -18.03 -3.55
N HIS A 147 11.15 -17.50 -3.08
CA HIS A 147 10.48 -17.97 -1.86
C HIS A 147 9.29 -18.85 -2.22
N ALA A 148 9.51 -20.16 -2.24
CA ALA A 148 8.46 -21.15 -2.50
C ALA A 148 7.33 -21.09 -1.44
N GLY A 149 6.07 -21.21 -1.87
CA GLY A 149 4.90 -21.36 -1.00
C GLY A 149 4.17 -20.07 -0.60
N VAL A 150 4.62 -18.90 -1.06
CA VAL A 150 3.91 -17.64 -0.82
C VAL A 150 3.60 -16.97 -2.17
N SER A 151 2.31 -16.83 -2.49
CA SER A 151 1.87 -16.03 -3.64
C SER A 151 2.13 -14.56 -3.38
N THR A 152 2.45 -13.79 -4.42
CA THR A 152 2.72 -12.35 -4.29
C THR A 152 1.76 -11.55 -5.16
N VAL A 153 1.14 -10.52 -4.57
CA VAL A 153 0.31 -9.52 -5.24
C VAL A 153 0.95 -8.15 -5.08
N ARG A 154 0.97 -7.37 -6.15
CA ARG A 154 1.46 -5.97 -6.18
C ARG A 154 0.34 -5.06 -6.65
N VAL A 155 0.08 -4.03 -5.91
CA VAL A 155 -0.95 -3.01 -6.17
C VAL A 155 -0.40 -1.60 -6.03
#